data_2e444f6a3a9058912a509cb7bfdad13f
#
_entry.id   2e444f6a3a9058912a509cb7bfdad13f
#
_cell.length_a   1.000
_cell.length_b   1.000
_cell.length_c   1.000
_cell.angle_alpha   90.00
_cell.angle_beta   90.00
_cell.angle_gamma   90.00
#
_symmetry.space_group_name_H-M   'P 1'
#
loop_
_entity.id
_entity.type
_entity.pdbx_description
1 polymer ?
#
loop_
_entity_poly.entity_id
_entity_poly.type
_entity_poly.pdbx_seq_one_letter_code
_entity_poly.pdbx_strand_id
1 'polypeptide(L)'
;MNQKDCQKKKEEEQRTLYKCDKCEDRGWIIIPRERKQPLFVKCDCQNVGKVRGQWQESGIKVDMCKYTFGSYKIWNEFSKRAKESASSYYMKFDVIRYARQNSIMFCGQVGSGKTHLAVALSLNLLDRGLNVVYLPYRDVVTSIKQNMLDAEYYGNMINKYQVCDVLLIDDLFKGKINESDINIMFEIINYRYYNCLPIIVSTEFTVDKLLAFDEGVGSRIYEMCKRYVVEIPKGIENNYRLR
;
A
#
# COMPACT_ATOMS: atom_id res chain seq x y z
N MET A 1 21.72 26.42 33.20
CA MET A 1 20.65 25.99 32.28
C MET A 1 20.45 27.11 31.28
N ASN A 2 20.86 26.90 30.03
CA ASN A 2 20.99 27.98 29.02
C ASN A 2 19.61 28.27 28.39
N GLN A 3 19.28 29.55 28.16
CA GLN A 3 18.02 29.97 27.51
C GLN A 3 17.75 29.25 26.16
N LYS A 4 18.79 28.80 25.45
CA LYS A 4 18.68 28.02 24.22
C LYS A 4 18.11 26.59 24.43
N ASP A 5 18.36 25.98 25.60
CA ASP A 5 17.85 24.64 25.92
C ASP A 5 16.37 24.70 26.32
N CYS A 6 15.94 25.84 26.90
CA CYS A 6 14.52 26.05 27.25
C CYS A 6 13.66 26.34 26.00
N GLN A 7 14.23 27.02 25.00
CA GLN A 7 13.54 27.23 23.71
C GLN A 7 13.44 25.94 22.88
N LYS A 8 14.50 25.13 22.81
CA LYS A 8 14.46 23.82 22.13
C LYS A 8 13.43 22.86 22.75
N LYS A 9 13.35 22.80 24.09
CA LYS A 9 12.33 21.98 24.76
C LYS A 9 10.90 22.45 24.48
N LYS A 10 10.67 23.78 24.42
CA LYS A 10 9.35 24.31 24.05
C LYS A 10 8.98 24.06 22.58
N GLU A 11 9.96 24.06 21.67
CA GLU A 11 9.74 23.72 20.25
C GLU A 11 9.52 22.22 20.05
N GLU A 12 10.13 21.35 20.85
CA GLU A 12 9.89 19.89 20.82
C GLU A 12 8.55 19.52 21.49
N GLU A 13 8.13 20.18 22.55
CA GLU A 13 6.82 19.99 23.18
C GLU A 13 5.66 20.51 22.31
N GLN A 14 5.87 21.53 21.46
CA GLN A 14 4.87 22.00 20.50
C GLN A 14 4.68 21.07 19.30
N ARG A 15 5.66 20.19 18.97
CA ARG A 15 5.57 19.24 17.85
C ARG A 15 4.57 18.10 18.05
N THR A 16 4.04 17.90 19.24
CA THR A 16 3.10 16.79 19.55
C THR A 16 1.63 17.19 19.61
N LEU A 17 1.29 18.47 19.37
CA LEU A 17 -0.08 18.96 19.55
C LEU A 17 -1.00 18.64 18.34
N TYR A 18 -0.45 18.51 17.13
CA TYR A 18 -1.22 18.35 15.91
C TYR A 18 -0.86 17.04 15.18
N LYS A 19 -1.86 16.37 14.60
CA LYS A 19 -1.67 15.20 13.73
C LYS A 19 -1.07 15.58 12.37
N CYS A 20 -1.25 16.81 11.96
CA CYS A 20 -0.72 17.38 10.72
C CYS A 20 -0.05 18.71 10.95
N ASP A 21 1.27 18.75 10.89
CA ASP A 21 2.08 19.98 11.08
C ASP A 21 1.86 21.02 9.98
N LYS A 22 1.39 20.62 8.77
CA LYS A 22 1.17 21.54 7.64
C LYS A 22 -0.04 22.45 7.82
N CYS A 23 -1.09 21.95 8.41
CA CYS A 23 -2.35 22.70 8.57
C CYS A 23 -2.82 22.80 10.03
N GLU A 24 -2.06 22.25 10.99
CA GLU A 24 -2.42 22.20 12.41
C GLU A 24 -3.85 21.66 12.61
N ASP A 25 -4.15 20.54 11.94
CA ASP A 25 -5.45 19.85 11.92
C ASP A 25 -6.64 20.65 11.36
N ARG A 26 -6.40 21.88 10.85
CA ARG A 26 -7.44 22.73 10.23
C ARG A 26 -7.92 22.20 8.87
N GLY A 27 -7.16 21.29 8.25
CA GLY A 27 -7.47 20.72 6.93
C GLY A 27 -7.25 21.68 5.75
N TRP A 28 -6.85 22.94 6.00
CA TRP A 28 -6.57 23.96 5.00
C TRP A 28 -5.23 24.62 5.26
N ILE A 29 -4.49 24.90 4.19
CA ILE A 29 -3.26 25.68 4.22
C ILE A 29 -3.59 27.08 3.73
N ILE A 30 -3.21 28.08 4.51
CA ILE A 30 -3.39 29.50 4.16
C ILE A 30 -2.09 29.99 3.54
N ILE A 31 -2.14 30.35 2.27
CA ILE A 31 -1.00 30.94 1.55
C ILE A 31 -1.19 32.46 1.53
N PRO A 32 -0.37 33.24 2.29
CA PRO A 32 -0.46 34.69 2.28
C PRO A 32 -0.07 35.23 0.89
N ARG A 33 -0.78 36.24 0.39
CA ARG A 33 -0.48 36.94 -0.85
C ARG A 33 -0.35 38.42 -0.60
N GLU A 34 0.74 39.01 -1.07
CA GLU A 34 0.93 40.45 -1.00
C GLU A 34 -0.18 41.19 -1.76
N ARG A 35 -0.88 42.11 -1.11
CA ARG A 35 -1.96 42.97 -1.66
C ARG A 35 -3.17 42.24 -2.24
N LYS A 36 -3.37 40.92 -1.94
CA LYS A 36 -4.55 40.12 -2.33
C LYS A 36 -5.06 39.31 -1.14
N GLN A 37 -6.32 38.87 -1.23
CA GLN A 37 -6.85 37.95 -0.21
C GLN A 37 -6.00 36.68 -0.15
N PRO A 38 -5.77 36.10 1.06
CA PRO A 38 -5.03 34.85 1.22
C PRO A 38 -5.70 33.70 0.44
N LEU A 39 -4.89 32.83 -0.13
CA LEU A 39 -5.39 31.65 -0.82
C LEU A 39 -5.55 30.51 0.17
N PHE A 40 -6.74 29.89 0.21
CA PHE A 40 -7.02 28.69 0.98
C PHE A 40 -6.87 27.47 0.07
N VAL A 41 -5.91 26.59 0.39
CA VAL A 41 -5.68 25.33 -0.34
C VAL A 41 -6.01 24.18 0.61
N LYS A 42 -6.74 23.17 0.14
CA LYS A 42 -6.99 21.96 0.92
C LYS A 42 -5.67 21.29 1.29
N CYS A 43 -5.52 20.91 2.55
CA CYS A 43 -4.35 20.16 3.00
C CYS A 43 -4.49 18.68 2.59
N ASP A 44 -3.39 18.09 2.17
CA ASP A 44 -3.33 16.67 1.78
C ASP A 44 -3.76 15.73 2.92
N CYS A 45 -3.62 16.16 4.19
CA CYS A 45 -4.05 15.38 5.35
C CYS A 45 -5.56 15.03 5.35
N GLN A 46 -6.41 15.84 4.70
CA GLN A 46 -7.82 15.51 4.54
C GLN A 46 -8.03 14.28 3.65
N ASN A 47 -7.23 14.17 2.57
CA ASN A 47 -7.28 13.00 1.70
C ASN A 47 -6.75 11.76 2.43
N VAL A 48 -5.65 11.89 3.16
CA VAL A 48 -5.05 10.80 3.96
C VAL A 48 -6.03 10.28 5.02
N GLY A 49 -6.69 11.18 5.76
CA GLY A 49 -7.69 10.80 6.77
C GLY A 49 -8.90 10.08 6.16
N LYS A 50 -9.37 10.56 5.02
CA LYS A 50 -10.50 9.96 4.28
C LYS A 50 -10.16 8.57 3.73
N VAL A 51 -8.98 8.41 3.16
CA VAL A 51 -8.52 7.11 2.63
C VAL A 51 -8.24 6.12 3.77
N ARG A 52 -7.68 6.56 4.90
CA ARG A 52 -7.53 5.72 6.10
C ARG A 52 -8.88 5.23 6.62
N GLY A 53 -9.91 6.10 6.64
CA GLY A 53 -11.29 5.72 6.96
C GLY A 53 -11.83 4.65 5.99
N GLN A 54 -11.67 4.84 4.69
CA GLN A 54 -12.07 3.85 3.67
C GLN A 54 -11.34 2.52 3.81
N TRP A 55 -10.08 2.51 4.24
CA TRP A 55 -9.36 1.29 4.52
C TRP A 55 -9.93 0.54 5.73
N GLN A 56 -10.34 1.25 6.78
CA GLN A 56 -11.03 0.65 7.94
C GLN A 56 -12.37 0.03 7.55
N GLU A 57 -13.15 0.70 6.70
CA GLU A 57 -14.41 0.18 6.15
C GLU A 57 -14.20 -1.03 5.23
N SER A 58 -13.04 -1.13 4.56
CA SER A 58 -12.67 -2.28 3.71
C SER A 58 -12.25 -3.53 4.50
N GLY A 59 -12.49 -3.58 5.82
CA GLY A 59 -12.26 -4.77 6.64
C GLY A 59 -10.86 -4.86 7.26
N ILE A 60 -9.98 -3.87 7.08
CA ILE A 60 -8.84 -3.73 7.96
C ILE A 60 -9.35 -3.27 9.34
N LYS A 61 -9.92 -4.21 10.12
CA LYS A 61 -10.16 -4.08 11.57
C LYS A 61 -8.84 -4.07 12.35
N VAL A 62 -7.77 -3.64 11.72
CA VAL A 62 -6.45 -3.64 12.28
C VAL A 62 -6.19 -2.22 12.72
N ASP A 63 -5.80 -2.09 13.96
CA ASP A 63 -5.13 -0.92 14.46
C ASP A 63 -3.93 -0.63 13.53
N MET A 64 -4.17 0.27 12.57
CA MET A 64 -3.21 0.59 11.49
C MET A 64 -1.88 1.10 12.07
N CYS A 65 -1.89 1.60 13.31
CA CYS A 65 -0.69 2.00 14.04
C CYS A 65 0.26 0.83 14.31
N LYS A 66 -0.22 -0.43 14.25
CA LYS A 66 0.63 -1.63 14.46
C LYS A 66 1.48 -1.98 13.24
N TYR A 67 1.06 -1.62 12.03
CA TYR A 67 1.79 -1.94 10.80
C TYR A 67 2.68 -0.77 10.37
N THR A 68 3.82 -0.65 11.01
CA THR A 68 4.84 0.34 10.65
C THR A 68 6.16 -0.36 10.32
N PHE A 69 7.06 0.31 9.60
CA PHE A 69 8.42 -0.19 9.43
C PHE A 69 9.14 -0.33 10.79
N GLY A 70 8.83 0.54 11.77
CA GLY A 70 9.40 0.49 13.11
C GLY A 70 8.93 -0.73 13.91
N SER A 71 7.65 -1.07 13.83
CA SER A 71 7.08 -2.23 14.55
C SER A 71 7.37 -3.58 13.88
N TYR A 72 7.86 -3.58 12.63
CA TYR A 72 8.25 -4.81 11.95
C TYR A 72 9.51 -5.40 12.58
N LYS A 73 9.40 -6.56 13.16
CA LYS A 73 10.51 -7.26 13.80
C LYS A 73 11.32 -8.04 12.77
N ILE A 74 12.64 -7.90 12.85
CA ILE A 74 13.58 -8.71 12.07
C ILE A 74 13.94 -9.91 12.93
N TRP A 75 13.78 -11.13 12.40
CA TRP A 75 14.07 -12.36 13.13
C TRP A 75 14.97 -13.35 12.37
N ASN A 76 15.18 -13.11 11.07
CA ASN A 76 16.10 -13.87 10.23
C ASN A 76 16.53 -13.03 9.03
N GLU A 77 17.40 -13.59 8.19
CA GLU A 77 17.94 -12.90 7.02
C GLU A 77 16.84 -12.56 5.98
N PHE A 78 15.83 -13.43 5.81
CA PHE A 78 14.72 -13.14 4.88
C PHE A 78 13.86 -11.97 5.35
N SER A 79 13.55 -11.90 6.64
CA SER A 79 12.79 -10.77 7.19
C SER A 79 13.58 -9.46 7.11
N LYS A 80 14.91 -9.51 7.28
CA LYS A 80 15.81 -8.37 7.09
C LYS A 80 15.78 -7.88 5.65
N ARG A 81 16.02 -8.77 4.68
CA ARG A 81 15.97 -8.46 3.24
C ARG A 81 14.60 -7.93 2.81
N ALA A 82 13.52 -8.48 3.35
CA ALA A 82 12.18 -8.01 3.07
C ALA A 82 11.97 -6.55 3.51
N LYS A 83 12.42 -6.19 4.73
CA LYS A 83 12.37 -4.83 5.24
C LYS A 83 13.26 -3.87 4.44
N GLU A 84 14.47 -4.28 4.10
CA GLU A 84 15.41 -3.50 3.29
C GLU A 84 14.86 -3.22 1.90
N SER A 85 14.28 -4.24 1.25
CA SER A 85 13.63 -4.09 -0.06
C SER A 85 12.46 -3.12 -0.01
N ALA A 86 11.58 -3.23 0.98
CA ALA A 86 10.46 -2.32 1.18
C ALA A 86 10.93 -0.87 1.43
N SER A 87 11.96 -0.69 2.26
CA SER A 87 12.55 0.63 2.53
C SER A 87 13.20 1.23 1.29
N SER A 88 13.96 0.42 0.53
CA SER A 88 14.59 0.85 -0.72
C SER A 88 13.56 1.26 -1.77
N TYR A 89 12.48 0.48 -1.92
CA TYR A 89 11.36 0.81 -2.80
C TYR A 89 10.74 2.16 -2.42
N TYR A 90 10.43 2.35 -1.12
CA TYR A 90 9.86 3.60 -0.62
C TYR A 90 10.74 4.82 -0.92
N MET A 91 12.04 4.71 -0.68
CA MET A 91 13.00 5.80 -0.92
C MET A 91 13.14 6.15 -2.41
N LYS A 92 13.02 5.16 -3.29
CA LYS A 92 13.18 5.35 -4.74
C LYS A 92 11.84 5.56 -5.47
N PHE A 93 10.71 5.52 -4.76
CA PHE A 93 9.38 5.52 -5.37
C PHE A 93 9.16 6.67 -6.36
N ASP A 94 9.52 7.90 -6.01
CA ASP A 94 9.29 9.08 -6.87
C ASP A 94 10.06 9.00 -8.20
N VAL A 95 11.20 8.32 -8.20
CA VAL A 95 12.03 8.12 -9.40
C VAL A 95 11.46 7.02 -10.30
N ILE A 96 10.91 5.96 -9.70
CA ILE A 96 10.49 4.76 -10.44
C ILE A 96 9.00 4.73 -10.78
N ARG A 97 8.16 5.54 -10.13
CA ARG A 97 6.69 5.43 -10.17
C ARG A 97 6.07 5.41 -11.57
N TYR A 98 6.74 5.99 -12.55
CA TYR A 98 6.26 6.03 -13.94
C TYR A 98 6.98 5.02 -14.86
N ALA A 99 7.93 4.27 -14.33
CA ALA A 99 8.62 3.22 -15.09
C ALA A 99 7.77 1.94 -15.17
N ARG A 100 8.09 1.03 -16.10
CA ARG A 100 7.44 -0.29 -16.17
C ARG A 100 7.67 -1.10 -14.90
N GLN A 101 8.89 -1.07 -14.36
CA GLN A 101 9.28 -1.83 -13.16
C GLN A 101 9.16 -0.95 -11.91
N ASN A 102 7.94 -0.53 -11.58
CA ASN A 102 7.61 0.43 -10.54
C ASN A 102 6.91 -0.18 -9.32
N SER A 103 6.79 -1.48 -9.27
CA SER A 103 5.98 -2.21 -8.30
C SER A 103 6.83 -3.09 -7.39
N ILE A 104 6.22 -3.59 -6.30
CA ILE A 104 6.87 -4.49 -5.34
C ILE A 104 5.97 -5.67 -5.02
N MET A 105 6.56 -6.88 -4.88
CA MET A 105 5.86 -8.09 -4.51
C MET A 105 6.54 -8.79 -3.33
N PHE A 106 5.75 -9.12 -2.32
CA PHE A 106 6.12 -9.99 -1.20
C PHE A 106 5.41 -11.33 -1.36
N CYS A 107 6.15 -12.41 -1.58
CA CYS A 107 5.56 -13.70 -1.91
C CYS A 107 6.16 -14.86 -1.09
N GLY A 108 5.48 -16.02 -1.06
CA GLY A 108 5.93 -17.24 -0.42
C GLY A 108 5.36 -17.48 0.97
N GLN A 109 6.19 -17.89 1.94
CA GLN A 109 5.81 -18.47 3.24
C GLN A 109 4.69 -17.71 3.97
N VAL A 110 3.70 -18.46 4.47
CA VAL A 110 2.63 -17.95 5.36
C VAL A 110 3.20 -17.46 6.69
N GLY A 111 2.63 -16.37 7.23
CA GLY A 111 3.05 -15.86 8.53
C GLY A 111 4.43 -15.17 8.54
N SER A 112 5.00 -14.88 7.37
CA SER A 112 6.32 -14.24 7.25
C SER A 112 6.30 -12.71 7.26
N GLY A 113 5.17 -12.09 7.56
CA GLY A 113 5.06 -10.64 7.69
C GLY A 113 4.88 -9.87 6.36
N LYS A 114 4.50 -10.54 5.26
CA LYS A 114 4.26 -9.92 3.94
C LYS A 114 3.23 -8.79 4.01
N THR A 115 2.04 -9.10 4.52
CA THR A 115 0.97 -8.11 4.73
C THR A 115 1.42 -6.94 5.60
N HIS A 116 2.21 -7.20 6.67
CA HIS A 116 2.74 -6.15 7.52
C HIS A 116 3.57 -5.14 6.73
N LEU A 117 4.55 -5.61 5.94
CA LEU A 117 5.40 -4.72 5.13
C LEU A 117 4.64 -4.05 4.00
N ALA A 118 3.72 -4.76 3.34
CA ALA A 118 2.89 -4.21 2.28
C ALA A 118 2.00 -3.07 2.80
N VAL A 119 1.35 -3.26 3.94
CA VAL A 119 0.54 -2.22 4.60
C VAL A 119 1.41 -1.07 5.11
N ALA A 120 2.53 -1.35 5.79
CA ALA A 120 3.43 -0.31 6.29
C ALA A 120 3.94 0.59 5.16
N LEU A 121 4.34 -0.01 4.04
CA LEU A 121 4.77 0.70 2.84
C LEU A 121 3.64 1.58 2.28
N SER A 122 2.46 1.02 2.15
CA SER A 122 1.27 1.70 1.64
C SER A 122 0.87 2.90 2.50
N LEU A 123 0.91 2.76 3.83
CA LEU A 123 0.65 3.86 4.76
C LEU A 123 1.67 5.00 4.61
N ASN A 124 2.95 4.66 4.45
CA ASN A 124 3.98 5.67 4.24
C ASN A 124 3.82 6.40 2.90
N LEU A 125 3.37 5.72 1.83
CA LEU A 125 3.06 6.36 0.55
C LEU A 125 1.80 7.25 0.66
N LEU A 126 0.81 6.81 1.42
CA LEU A 126 -0.39 7.57 1.72
C LEU A 126 -0.07 8.85 2.50
N ASP A 127 0.86 8.80 3.46
CA ASP A 127 1.34 9.96 4.21
C ASP A 127 2.11 10.97 3.32
N ARG A 128 2.57 10.56 2.12
CA ARG A 128 3.07 11.47 1.07
C ARG A 128 1.96 12.13 0.23
N GLY A 129 0.70 11.84 0.50
CA GLY A 129 -0.45 12.41 -0.23
C GLY A 129 -0.87 11.61 -1.48
N LEU A 130 -0.33 10.40 -1.68
CA LEU A 130 -0.73 9.53 -2.78
C LEU A 130 -2.08 8.87 -2.49
N ASN A 131 -2.91 8.71 -3.54
CA ASN A 131 -4.15 7.93 -3.44
C ASN A 131 -3.83 6.44 -3.47
N VAL A 132 -3.66 5.84 -2.28
CA VAL A 132 -3.39 4.41 -2.13
C VAL A 132 -4.69 3.68 -1.81
N VAL A 133 -5.08 2.74 -2.65
CA VAL A 133 -6.29 1.92 -2.44
C VAL A 133 -5.90 0.52 -2.00
N TYR A 134 -6.57 0.03 -0.95
CA TYR A 134 -6.42 -1.33 -0.43
C TYR A 134 -7.43 -2.28 -1.08
N LEU A 135 -6.93 -3.40 -1.60
CA LEU A 135 -7.70 -4.48 -2.19
C LEU A 135 -7.42 -5.78 -1.40
N PRO A 136 -8.21 -6.09 -0.35
CA PRO A 136 -8.23 -7.43 0.24
C PRO A 136 -8.83 -8.39 -0.80
N TYR A 137 -7.97 -9.18 -1.44
CA TYR A 137 -8.31 -9.95 -2.64
C TYR A 137 -9.61 -10.73 -2.49
N ARG A 138 -9.73 -11.55 -1.45
CA ARG A 138 -10.86 -12.45 -1.28
C ARG A 138 -12.19 -11.71 -1.11
N ASP A 139 -12.20 -10.68 -0.28
CA ASP A 139 -13.42 -9.96 0.07
C ASP A 139 -13.91 -9.13 -1.11
N VAL A 140 -12.99 -8.45 -1.79
CA VAL A 140 -13.29 -7.59 -2.95
C VAL A 140 -13.78 -8.43 -4.13
N VAL A 141 -13.06 -9.49 -4.49
CA VAL A 141 -13.46 -10.35 -5.61
C VAL A 141 -14.80 -11.02 -5.32
N THR A 142 -15.05 -11.44 -4.09
CA THR A 142 -16.35 -11.98 -3.69
C THR A 142 -17.47 -10.93 -3.86
N SER A 143 -17.26 -9.71 -3.40
CA SER A 143 -18.23 -8.61 -3.53
C SER A 143 -18.51 -8.26 -4.98
N ILE A 144 -17.48 -8.16 -5.82
CA ILE A 144 -17.63 -7.89 -7.26
C ILE A 144 -18.46 -9.01 -7.93
N LYS A 145 -18.16 -10.27 -7.62
CA LYS A 145 -18.90 -11.42 -8.18
C LYS A 145 -20.35 -11.46 -7.76
N GLN A 146 -20.67 -11.12 -6.53
CA GLN A 146 -22.05 -11.05 -6.04
C GLN A 146 -22.89 -9.99 -6.75
N ASN A 147 -22.25 -8.97 -7.31
CA ASN A 147 -22.90 -7.85 -7.98
C ASN A 147 -22.53 -7.74 -9.47
N MET A 148 -22.12 -8.83 -10.12
CA MET A 148 -21.66 -8.81 -11.54
C MET A 148 -22.76 -8.41 -12.53
N LEU A 149 -24.04 -8.58 -12.18
CA LEU A 149 -25.18 -8.22 -13.02
C LEU A 149 -25.50 -6.72 -12.94
N ASP A 150 -24.99 -6.02 -11.94
CA ASP A 150 -25.08 -4.57 -11.83
C ASP A 150 -23.87 -3.95 -12.53
N ALA A 151 -24.09 -3.53 -13.79
CA ALA A 151 -23.02 -2.99 -14.62
C ALA A 151 -22.42 -1.69 -14.06
N GLU A 152 -23.23 -0.86 -13.38
CA GLU A 152 -22.77 0.38 -12.77
C GLU A 152 -21.89 0.08 -11.55
N TYR A 153 -22.33 -0.78 -10.66
CA TYR A 153 -21.54 -1.25 -9.51
C TYR A 153 -20.24 -1.88 -9.96
N TYR A 154 -20.30 -2.82 -10.90
CA TYR A 154 -19.11 -3.50 -11.44
C TYR A 154 -18.10 -2.49 -12.00
N GLY A 155 -18.56 -1.61 -12.90
CA GLY A 155 -17.71 -0.59 -13.52
C GLY A 155 -17.06 0.34 -12.49
N ASN A 156 -17.83 0.81 -11.51
CA ASN A 156 -17.33 1.68 -10.44
C ASN A 156 -16.27 0.97 -9.58
N MET A 157 -16.50 -0.30 -9.24
CA MET A 157 -15.55 -1.08 -8.43
C MET A 157 -14.26 -1.36 -9.19
N ILE A 158 -14.33 -1.79 -10.45
CA ILE A 158 -13.14 -2.03 -11.28
C ILE A 158 -12.38 -0.73 -11.47
N ASN A 159 -13.04 0.36 -11.87
CA ASN A 159 -12.41 1.65 -12.09
C ASN A 159 -11.67 2.17 -10.84
N LYS A 160 -12.26 2.00 -9.63
CA LYS A 160 -11.62 2.36 -8.37
C LYS A 160 -10.23 1.74 -8.21
N TYR A 161 -10.07 0.47 -8.59
CA TYR A 161 -8.80 -0.26 -8.47
C TYR A 161 -7.86 -0.03 -9.66
N GLN A 162 -8.41 0.36 -10.81
CA GLN A 162 -7.64 0.69 -12.00
C GLN A 162 -6.91 2.02 -11.89
N VAL A 163 -7.59 3.10 -11.45
CA VAL A 163 -7.10 4.48 -11.61
C VAL A 163 -6.37 5.06 -10.41
N CYS A 164 -6.38 4.41 -9.24
CA CYS A 164 -5.66 4.93 -8.06
C CYS A 164 -4.15 5.04 -8.31
N ASP A 165 -3.45 5.95 -7.60
CA ASP A 165 -2.01 6.15 -7.76
C ASP A 165 -1.24 4.86 -7.44
N VAL A 166 -1.58 4.18 -6.34
CA VAL A 166 -0.98 2.92 -5.91
C VAL A 166 -2.05 1.96 -5.47
N LEU A 167 -2.00 0.72 -5.93
CA LEU A 167 -2.90 -0.35 -5.52
C LEU A 167 -2.17 -1.35 -4.62
N LEU A 168 -2.65 -1.51 -3.37
CA LEU A 168 -2.24 -2.60 -2.50
C LEU A 168 -3.17 -3.79 -2.68
N ILE A 169 -2.65 -4.89 -3.22
CA ILE A 169 -3.35 -6.17 -3.35
C ILE A 169 -2.83 -7.10 -2.26
N ASP A 170 -3.68 -7.41 -1.29
CA ASP A 170 -3.29 -8.26 -0.16
C ASP A 170 -3.87 -9.66 -0.30
N ASP A 171 -3.05 -10.65 0.01
CA ASP A 171 -3.37 -12.08 -0.08
C ASP A 171 -3.87 -12.53 -1.47
N LEU A 172 -3.23 -12.00 -2.55
CA LEU A 172 -3.59 -12.32 -3.93
C LEU A 172 -3.66 -13.83 -4.15
N PHE A 173 -4.75 -14.30 -4.76
CA PHE A 173 -5.04 -15.70 -5.08
C PHE A 173 -5.08 -16.62 -3.86
N LYS A 174 -5.50 -16.10 -2.71
CA LYS A 174 -5.69 -16.91 -1.51
C LYS A 174 -7.04 -17.62 -1.51
N GLY A 175 -7.02 -18.92 -1.26
CA GLY A 175 -8.21 -19.75 -1.13
C GLY A 175 -8.57 -20.52 -2.39
N LYS A 176 -9.86 -20.81 -2.57
CA LYS A 176 -10.37 -21.47 -3.79
C LYS A 176 -10.61 -20.41 -4.87
N ILE A 177 -9.97 -20.58 -5.99
CA ILE A 177 -9.95 -19.63 -7.11
C ILE A 177 -10.71 -20.25 -8.28
N ASN A 178 -11.48 -19.43 -9.01
CA ASN A 178 -12.16 -19.82 -10.22
C ASN A 178 -11.82 -18.83 -11.36
N GLU A 179 -12.29 -19.14 -12.57
CA GLU A 179 -12.03 -18.35 -13.78
C GLU A 179 -12.49 -16.90 -13.66
N SER A 180 -13.65 -16.66 -13.02
CA SER A 180 -14.15 -15.28 -12.80
C SER A 180 -13.21 -14.45 -11.91
N ASP A 181 -12.55 -15.10 -10.93
CA ASP A 181 -11.58 -14.43 -10.05
C ASP A 181 -10.36 -13.99 -10.87
N ILE A 182 -9.90 -14.84 -11.77
CA ILE A 182 -8.77 -14.54 -12.66
C ILE A 182 -9.14 -13.40 -13.61
N ASN A 183 -10.32 -13.44 -14.23
CA ASN A 183 -10.78 -12.41 -15.16
C ASN A 183 -10.87 -11.03 -14.50
N ILE A 184 -11.42 -10.94 -13.29
CA ILE A 184 -11.48 -9.69 -12.52
C ILE A 184 -10.07 -9.15 -12.26
N MET A 185 -9.17 -10.01 -11.80
CA MET A 185 -7.80 -9.58 -11.51
C MET A 185 -7.05 -9.23 -12.80
N PHE A 186 -7.27 -9.98 -13.88
CA PHE A 186 -6.67 -9.65 -15.18
C PHE A 186 -7.10 -8.27 -15.66
N GLU A 187 -8.39 -7.92 -15.57
CA GLU A 187 -8.91 -6.62 -15.98
C GLU A 187 -8.23 -5.47 -15.21
N ILE A 188 -8.08 -5.62 -13.88
CA ILE A 188 -7.43 -4.61 -13.03
C ILE A 188 -5.94 -4.52 -13.35
N ILE A 189 -5.24 -5.67 -13.34
CA ILE A 189 -3.78 -5.71 -13.52
C ILE A 189 -3.38 -5.28 -14.92
N ASN A 190 -4.11 -5.71 -15.95
CA ASN A 190 -3.86 -5.36 -17.34
C ASN A 190 -3.94 -3.85 -17.57
N TYR A 191 -4.97 -3.19 -17.02
CA TYR A 191 -5.10 -1.73 -17.09
C TYR A 191 -3.89 -1.03 -16.44
N ARG A 192 -3.52 -1.45 -15.22
CA ARG A 192 -2.41 -0.86 -14.46
C ARG A 192 -1.07 -1.12 -15.15
N TYR A 193 -0.88 -2.29 -15.70
CA TYR A 193 0.29 -2.66 -16.48
C TYR A 193 0.50 -1.73 -17.68
N TYR A 194 -0.52 -1.51 -18.51
CA TYR A 194 -0.40 -0.63 -19.67
C TYR A 194 -0.20 0.83 -19.31
N ASN A 195 -0.78 1.29 -18.21
CA ASN A 195 -0.68 2.68 -17.75
C ASN A 195 0.50 2.91 -16.79
N CYS A 196 1.38 1.94 -16.58
CA CYS A 196 2.51 2.01 -15.65
C CYS A 196 2.09 2.47 -14.24
N LEU A 197 0.95 2.01 -13.74
CA LEU A 197 0.45 2.35 -12.41
C LEU A 197 0.95 1.34 -11.36
N PRO A 198 1.67 1.78 -10.31
CA PRO A 198 2.32 0.89 -9.35
C PRO A 198 1.35 -0.01 -8.57
N ILE A 199 1.77 -1.26 -8.33
CA ILE A 199 1.10 -2.21 -7.43
C ILE A 199 2.04 -2.62 -6.29
N ILE A 200 1.47 -2.86 -5.12
CA ILE A 200 2.10 -3.52 -3.98
C ILE A 200 1.35 -4.83 -3.79
N VAL A 201 2.02 -5.97 -3.90
CA VAL A 201 1.37 -7.28 -3.86
C VAL A 201 1.87 -8.09 -2.68
N SER A 202 0.96 -8.70 -1.92
CA SER A 202 1.27 -9.82 -1.04
C SER A 202 0.58 -11.09 -1.55
N THR A 203 1.28 -12.22 -1.55
CA THR A 203 0.73 -13.53 -1.96
C THR A 203 1.45 -14.68 -1.28
N GLU A 204 0.75 -15.81 -1.11
CA GLU A 204 1.34 -17.08 -0.64
C GLU A 204 1.94 -17.91 -1.80
N PHE A 205 1.71 -17.50 -3.04
CA PHE A 205 2.33 -18.13 -4.21
C PHE A 205 3.81 -17.73 -4.29
N THR A 206 4.67 -18.64 -4.72
CA THR A 206 6.01 -18.30 -5.21
C THR A 206 5.90 -17.68 -6.60
N VAL A 207 6.97 -17.10 -7.11
CA VAL A 207 7.00 -16.55 -8.48
C VAL A 207 6.63 -17.64 -9.50
N ASP A 208 7.28 -18.80 -9.42
CA ASP A 208 7.02 -19.91 -10.33
C ASP A 208 5.57 -20.40 -10.26
N LYS A 209 5.01 -20.48 -9.04
CA LYS A 209 3.61 -20.86 -8.87
C LYS A 209 2.66 -19.83 -9.46
N LEU A 210 2.96 -18.53 -9.33
CA LEU A 210 2.15 -17.45 -9.87
C LEU A 210 2.13 -17.52 -11.41
N LEU A 211 3.29 -17.73 -12.03
CA LEU A 211 3.43 -17.87 -13.48
C LEU A 211 2.73 -19.13 -14.01
N ALA A 212 2.88 -20.27 -13.32
CA ALA A 212 2.24 -21.52 -13.70
C ALA A 212 0.72 -21.51 -13.48
N PHE A 213 0.22 -20.68 -12.57
CA PHE A 213 -1.21 -20.59 -12.26
C PHE A 213 -1.97 -19.81 -13.33
N ASP A 214 -1.50 -18.64 -13.72
CA ASP A 214 -2.00 -17.85 -14.83
C ASP A 214 -0.87 -16.97 -15.40
N GLU A 215 -0.40 -17.33 -16.58
CA GLU A 215 0.71 -16.63 -17.23
C GLU A 215 0.34 -15.19 -17.59
N GLY A 216 -0.92 -14.95 -17.93
CA GLY A 216 -1.41 -13.63 -18.31
C GLY A 216 -1.31 -12.61 -17.19
N VAL A 217 -1.79 -12.96 -15.99
CA VAL A 217 -1.70 -12.12 -14.79
C VAL A 217 -0.30 -12.17 -14.19
N GLY A 218 0.26 -13.40 -14.06
CA GLY A 218 1.52 -13.63 -13.38
C GLY A 218 2.70 -12.93 -14.03
N SER A 219 2.82 -12.99 -15.36
CA SER A 219 3.92 -12.36 -16.09
C SER A 219 3.90 -10.83 -15.99
N ARG A 220 2.71 -10.22 -16.05
CA ARG A 220 2.56 -8.76 -15.87
C ARG A 220 2.96 -8.32 -14.47
N ILE A 221 2.46 -8.99 -13.43
CA ILE A 221 2.83 -8.71 -12.05
C ILE A 221 4.35 -8.87 -11.87
N TYR A 222 4.91 -9.96 -12.37
CA TYR A 222 6.35 -10.22 -12.25
C TYR A 222 7.18 -9.14 -12.95
N GLU A 223 6.82 -8.74 -14.17
CA GLU A 223 7.54 -7.69 -14.90
C GLU A 223 7.48 -6.35 -14.16
N MET A 224 6.29 -5.95 -13.67
CA MET A 224 6.12 -4.73 -12.89
C MET A 224 6.95 -4.73 -11.60
N CYS A 225 7.07 -5.90 -10.96
CA CYS A 225 7.76 -6.08 -9.67
C CYS A 225 9.22 -6.50 -9.80
N LYS A 226 9.75 -6.72 -11.01
CA LYS A 226 11.04 -7.38 -11.27
C LYS A 226 12.21 -6.84 -10.45
N ARG A 227 12.24 -5.56 -10.12
CA ARG A 227 13.28 -4.92 -9.30
C ARG A 227 13.10 -5.16 -7.79
N TYR A 228 11.89 -5.48 -7.35
CA TYR A 228 11.50 -5.58 -5.95
C TYR A 228 10.63 -6.81 -5.71
N VAL A 229 11.13 -7.98 -6.12
CA VAL A 229 10.54 -9.27 -5.76
C VAL A 229 11.20 -9.73 -4.45
N VAL A 230 10.38 -9.93 -3.43
CA VAL A 230 10.79 -10.49 -2.13
C VAL A 230 10.12 -11.85 -1.97
N GLU A 231 10.83 -12.90 -2.35
CA GLU A 231 10.36 -14.26 -2.17
C GLU A 231 10.92 -14.85 -0.88
N ILE A 232 10.02 -15.33 -0.01
CA ILE A 232 10.35 -15.95 1.28
C ILE A 232 10.10 -17.45 1.13
N PRO A 233 11.16 -18.28 1.19
CA PRO A 233 11.03 -19.71 1.00
C PRO A 233 10.20 -20.35 2.12
N LYS A 234 9.61 -21.53 1.80
CA LYS A 234 8.89 -22.33 2.80
C LYS A 234 9.85 -22.77 3.91
N GLY A 235 9.38 -22.74 5.15
CA GLY A 235 10.13 -23.18 6.30
C GLY A 235 9.49 -22.67 7.59
N ILE A 236 9.53 -23.48 8.65
CA ILE A 236 8.98 -23.12 9.97
C ILE A 236 9.68 -21.87 10.52
N GLU A 237 10.99 -21.76 10.29
CA GLU A 237 11.83 -20.65 10.69
C GLU A 237 11.42 -19.32 10.06
N ASN A 238 10.70 -19.38 8.93
CA ASN A 238 10.19 -18.21 8.20
C ASN A 238 8.76 -17.83 8.62
N ASN A 239 8.14 -18.57 9.52
CA ASN A 239 6.81 -18.28 10.04
C ASN A 239 6.88 -17.62 11.42
N TYR A 240 6.69 -16.31 11.47
CA TYR A 240 6.72 -15.54 12.73
C TYR A 240 5.62 -15.93 13.73
N ARG A 241 4.48 -16.47 13.27
CA ARG A 241 3.36 -16.86 14.12
C ARG A 241 3.63 -18.12 14.96
N LEU A 242 4.68 -18.88 14.61
CA LEU A 242 5.08 -20.12 15.31
C LEU A 242 6.26 -19.92 16.28
N ARG A 243 6.57 -18.69 16.62
CA ARG A 243 7.67 -18.28 17.50
C ARG A 243 7.20 -17.89 18.88
#